data_121e7ae00c90dc70d4f5cb46d2b13b02
#
_entry.id   121e7ae00c90dc70d4f5cb46d2b13b02
#
_cell.length_a   1.000
_cell.length_b   1.000
_cell.length_c   1.000
_cell.angle_alpha   90.00
_cell.angle_beta   90.00
_cell.angle_gamma   90.00
#
_symmetry.space_group_name_H-M   'P 1'
#
loop_
_entity.id
_entity.type
_entity.pdbx_description
1 polymer ?
#
loop_
_entity_poly.entity_id
_entity_poly.type
_entity_poly.pdbx_seq_one_letter_code
_entity_poly.pdbx_strand_id
1 'polypeptide(L)'
;MSYAKWETRENMFKRVIQINENSKIEKGGFPIMYDENNLYLTNEESHSLIIGTTGSGKTQATILPLMKLSMLAGESIVINDVNGDIYERTANNFKENGYNVVILDFNDPKYGDSWNPLTLPYKLYQEGEKDKALKIIEDLGYYLFTDIKVPVENVGKNNITTLQPNENFNKKEFQELWNKTVNWQRGSLQE
;
A
#
# COMPACT_ATOMS: atom_id res chain seq x y z
N MET A 1 -7.96 10.00 -36.93
CA MET A 1 -8.38 8.93 -36.00
C MET A 1 -7.16 8.07 -35.69
N SER A 2 -6.75 8.01 -34.43
CA SER A 2 -5.64 7.16 -34.00
C SER A 2 -6.21 5.75 -33.79
N TYR A 3 -5.83 4.81 -34.60
CA TYR A 3 -6.20 3.41 -34.40
C TYR A 3 -5.23 2.78 -33.40
N ALA A 4 -5.75 2.07 -32.41
CA ALA A 4 -4.93 1.22 -31.55
C ALA A 4 -4.22 0.17 -32.41
N LYS A 5 -2.92 0.05 -32.29
CA LYS A 5 -2.10 -0.95 -32.95
C LYS A 5 -1.40 -1.81 -31.90
N TRP A 6 -1.21 -3.08 -32.19
CA TRP A 6 -0.35 -3.91 -31.40
C TRP A 6 1.08 -3.35 -31.45
N GLU A 7 1.71 -3.27 -30.26
CA GLU A 7 3.11 -2.85 -30.15
C GLU A 7 4.02 -3.88 -30.84
N THR A 8 5.07 -3.41 -31.52
CA THR A 8 6.07 -4.32 -32.06
C THR A 8 6.96 -4.87 -30.95
N ARG A 9 7.46 -6.10 -31.13
CA ARG A 9 8.37 -6.72 -30.15
C ARG A 9 9.59 -5.84 -29.88
N GLU A 10 10.16 -5.23 -30.91
CA GLU A 10 11.30 -4.31 -30.79
C GLU A 10 11.00 -3.07 -29.93
N ASN A 11 9.85 -2.48 -30.09
CA ASN A 11 9.44 -1.33 -29.29
C ASN A 11 9.13 -1.71 -27.84
N MET A 12 8.54 -2.90 -27.64
CA MET A 12 8.31 -3.44 -26.31
C MET A 12 9.63 -3.61 -25.54
N PHE A 13 10.66 -4.20 -26.17
CA PHE A 13 11.97 -4.38 -25.54
C PHE A 13 12.69 -3.08 -25.15
N LYS A 14 12.37 -1.95 -25.77
CA LYS A 14 12.88 -0.63 -25.38
C LYS A 14 12.29 -0.09 -24.08
N ARG A 15 11.14 -0.63 -23.66
CA ARG A 15 10.38 -0.16 -22.48
C ARG A 15 10.45 -1.09 -21.29
N VAL A 16 11.18 -2.18 -21.40
CA VAL A 16 11.29 -3.19 -20.35
C VAL A 16 12.72 -3.28 -19.83
N ILE A 17 12.85 -3.65 -18.58
CA ILE A 17 14.13 -4.03 -18.00
C ILE A 17 14.27 -5.55 -18.17
N GLN A 18 15.35 -5.97 -18.77
CA GLN A 18 15.72 -7.38 -18.85
C GLN A 18 16.64 -7.72 -17.69
N ILE A 19 16.27 -8.72 -16.90
CA ILE A 19 17.07 -9.26 -15.81
C ILE A 19 17.27 -10.77 -16.00
N ASN A 20 18.40 -11.27 -15.55
CA ASN A 20 18.74 -12.70 -15.49
C ASN A 20 19.22 -13.08 -14.08
N GLU A 21 19.56 -14.33 -13.87
CA GLU A 21 20.00 -14.84 -12.54
C GLU A 21 21.19 -14.08 -11.93
N ASN A 22 22.06 -13.51 -12.77
CA ASN A 22 23.26 -12.78 -12.35
C ASN A 22 23.03 -11.25 -12.25
N SER A 23 21.86 -10.75 -12.61
CA SER A 23 21.57 -9.32 -12.62
C SER A 23 21.34 -8.83 -11.20
N LYS A 24 21.98 -7.70 -10.86
CA LYS A 24 21.62 -6.94 -9.68
C LYS A 24 20.30 -6.24 -9.95
N ILE A 25 19.31 -6.43 -9.10
CA ILE A 25 17.99 -5.79 -9.21
C ILE A 25 18.06 -4.49 -8.42
N GLU A 26 18.08 -3.35 -9.11
CA GLU A 26 18.16 -2.01 -8.51
C GLU A 26 16.78 -1.37 -8.33
N LYS A 27 15.80 -1.82 -9.10
CA LYS A 27 14.42 -1.36 -9.05
C LYS A 27 13.49 -2.54 -9.28
N GLY A 28 12.45 -2.65 -8.46
CA GLY A 28 11.34 -3.55 -8.70
C GLY A 28 10.55 -3.12 -9.94
N GLY A 29 9.83 -4.05 -10.52
CA GLY A 29 8.98 -3.78 -11.66
C GLY A 29 7.97 -4.89 -11.85
N PHE A 30 6.89 -4.60 -12.55
CA PHE A 30 5.87 -5.59 -12.81
C PHE A 30 6.39 -6.63 -13.82
N PRO A 31 6.37 -7.94 -13.50
CA PRO A 31 6.82 -8.99 -14.41
C PRO A 31 5.85 -9.13 -15.59
N ILE A 32 6.37 -8.95 -16.81
CA ILE A 32 5.55 -9.00 -18.04
C ILE A 32 5.71 -10.33 -18.75
N MET A 33 6.96 -10.77 -18.87
CA MET A 33 7.31 -11.92 -19.71
C MET A 33 8.54 -12.61 -19.13
N TYR A 34 8.61 -13.90 -19.30
CA TYR A 34 9.77 -14.75 -19.03
C TYR A 34 10.13 -15.51 -20.28
N ASP A 35 11.41 -15.56 -20.62
CA ASP A 35 11.98 -16.48 -21.59
C ASP A 35 13.10 -17.32 -20.92
N GLU A 36 13.65 -18.27 -21.61
CA GLU A 36 14.53 -19.35 -21.10
C GLU A 36 15.47 -18.94 -19.95
N ASN A 37 16.02 -17.72 -19.98
CA ASN A 37 16.99 -17.23 -18.99
C ASN A 37 16.75 -15.79 -18.51
N ASN A 38 15.72 -15.11 -19.02
CA ASN A 38 15.48 -13.71 -18.75
C ASN A 38 14.06 -13.45 -18.28
N LEU A 39 13.95 -12.57 -17.31
CA LEU A 39 12.69 -11.99 -16.88
C LEU A 39 12.63 -10.52 -17.34
N TYR A 40 11.51 -10.14 -17.92
CA TYR A 40 11.28 -8.79 -18.41
C TYR A 40 10.29 -8.07 -17.52
N LEU A 41 10.70 -6.89 -17.03
CA LEU A 41 9.94 -6.07 -16.09
C LEU A 41 9.54 -4.75 -16.74
N THR A 42 8.44 -4.16 -16.27
CA THR A 42 8.12 -2.77 -16.61
C THR A 42 9.20 -1.85 -16.04
N ASN A 43 9.60 -0.85 -16.82
CA ASN A 43 10.55 0.18 -16.36
C ASN A 43 9.85 1.46 -15.84
N GLU A 44 8.55 1.54 -15.99
CA GLU A 44 7.77 2.74 -15.69
C GLU A 44 6.98 2.55 -14.37
N GLU A 45 6.84 3.62 -13.61
CA GLU A 45 5.90 3.66 -12.51
C GLU A 45 4.48 3.65 -13.07
N SER A 46 3.75 2.59 -12.78
CA SER A 46 2.41 2.41 -13.34
C SER A 46 1.47 1.70 -12.35
N HIS A 47 0.19 2.02 -12.49
CA HIS A 47 -0.85 1.24 -11.83
C HIS A 47 -1.25 0.07 -12.72
N SER A 48 -1.31 -1.12 -12.14
CA SER A 48 -1.68 -2.34 -12.87
C SER A 48 -2.97 -2.93 -12.31
N LEU A 49 -3.89 -3.30 -13.18
CA LEU A 49 -5.11 -4.01 -12.83
C LEU A 49 -5.05 -5.44 -13.38
N ILE A 50 -5.11 -6.42 -12.47
CA ILE A 50 -5.06 -7.84 -12.82
C ILE A 50 -6.43 -8.46 -12.58
N ILE A 51 -7.05 -8.92 -13.64
CA ILE A 51 -8.38 -9.53 -13.59
C ILE A 51 -8.27 -11.03 -13.91
N GLY A 52 -8.94 -11.84 -13.14
CA GLY A 52 -9.02 -13.28 -13.36
C GLY A 52 -9.92 -13.95 -12.34
N THR A 53 -10.48 -15.10 -12.69
CA THR A 53 -11.32 -15.91 -11.80
C THR A 53 -10.52 -16.50 -10.64
N THR A 54 -11.20 -16.99 -9.62
CA THR A 54 -10.56 -17.78 -8.56
C THR A 54 -9.83 -18.97 -9.16
N GLY A 55 -8.61 -19.24 -8.67
CA GLY A 55 -7.78 -20.34 -9.20
C GLY A 55 -7.03 -20.03 -10.51
N SER A 56 -7.19 -18.85 -11.12
CA SER A 56 -6.49 -18.48 -12.36
C SER A 56 -4.98 -18.22 -12.21
N GLY A 57 -4.43 -18.39 -11.03
CA GLY A 57 -2.99 -18.21 -10.78
C GLY A 57 -2.52 -16.77 -10.57
N LYS A 58 -3.42 -15.78 -10.42
CA LYS A 58 -3.04 -14.36 -10.22
C LYS A 58 -1.96 -14.17 -9.15
N THR A 59 -2.16 -14.75 -7.98
CA THR A 59 -1.20 -14.64 -6.87
C THR A 59 0.13 -15.27 -7.23
N GLN A 60 0.13 -16.48 -7.80
CA GLN A 60 1.34 -17.23 -8.13
C GLN A 60 2.14 -16.60 -9.28
N ALA A 61 1.44 -16.22 -10.35
CA ALA A 61 2.10 -15.76 -11.57
C ALA A 61 2.48 -14.27 -11.51
N THR A 62 1.86 -13.48 -10.62
CA THR A 62 2.05 -12.03 -10.63
C THR A 62 2.45 -11.48 -9.29
N ILE A 63 1.64 -11.71 -8.23
CA ILE A 63 1.86 -11.04 -6.94
C ILE A 63 3.14 -11.53 -6.26
N LEU A 64 3.33 -12.85 -6.16
CA LEU A 64 4.53 -13.40 -5.51
C LEU A 64 5.84 -13.05 -6.26
N PRO A 65 5.92 -13.13 -7.61
CA PRO A 65 7.07 -12.62 -8.34
C PRO A 65 7.33 -11.14 -8.14
N LEU A 66 6.28 -10.30 -8.18
CA LEU A 66 6.40 -8.86 -7.91
C LEU A 66 7.00 -8.60 -6.53
N MET A 67 6.49 -9.26 -5.50
CA MET A 67 7.01 -9.12 -4.14
C MET A 67 8.47 -9.53 -4.03
N LYS A 68 8.85 -10.64 -4.65
CA LYS A 68 10.24 -11.10 -4.66
C LYS A 68 11.16 -10.08 -5.35
N LEU A 69 10.73 -9.51 -6.46
CA LEU A 69 11.48 -8.50 -7.20
C LEU A 69 11.66 -7.22 -6.37
N SER A 70 10.59 -6.71 -5.77
CA SER A 70 10.67 -5.54 -4.89
C SER A 70 11.53 -5.80 -3.66
N MET A 71 11.48 -7.01 -3.08
CA MET A 71 12.37 -7.40 -1.99
C MET A 71 13.84 -7.36 -2.42
N LEU A 72 14.19 -7.92 -3.59
CA LEU A 72 15.55 -7.93 -4.10
C LEU A 72 16.04 -6.53 -4.48
N ALA A 73 15.14 -5.64 -4.85
CA ALA A 73 15.42 -4.23 -5.13
C ALA A 73 15.56 -3.36 -3.87
N GLY A 74 15.24 -3.88 -2.68
CA GLY A 74 15.26 -3.11 -1.44
C GLY A 74 14.07 -2.17 -1.25
N GLU A 75 12.96 -2.39 -1.98
CA GLU A 75 11.77 -1.53 -1.95
C GLU A 75 10.83 -1.89 -0.80
N SER A 76 10.17 -0.89 -0.22
CA SER A 76 9.11 -1.08 0.77
C SER A 76 7.79 -1.44 0.08
N ILE A 77 7.01 -2.32 0.70
CA ILE A 77 5.76 -2.84 0.13
C ILE A 77 4.63 -2.71 1.16
N VAL A 78 3.45 -2.32 0.70
CA VAL A 78 2.20 -2.38 1.47
C VAL A 78 1.25 -3.33 0.75
N ILE A 79 0.71 -4.31 1.49
CA ILE A 79 -0.11 -5.39 0.92
C ILE A 79 -1.41 -5.49 1.69
N ASN A 80 -2.52 -5.58 0.96
CA ASN A 80 -3.80 -6.00 1.51
C ASN A 80 -3.99 -7.50 1.23
N ASP A 81 -3.82 -8.33 2.26
CA ASP A 81 -3.90 -9.80 2.20
C ASP A 81 -5.13 -10.29 2.96
N VAL A 82 -6.22 -10.50 2.24
CA VAL A 82 -7.52 -10.83 2.84
C VAL A 82 -7.52 -12.18 3.57
N ASN A 83 -6.74 -13.15 3.05
CA ASN A 83 -6.73 -14.52 3.54
C ASN A 83 -5.47 -14.89 4.36
N GLY A 84 -4.46 -14.02 4.38
CA GLY A 84 -3.16 -14.31 4.99
C GLY A 84 -2.22 -15.18 4.16
N ASP A 85 -2.65 -15.64 2.97
CA ASP A 85 -1.89 -16.54 2.10
C ASP A 85 -0.55 -15.94 1.64
N ILE A 86 -0.53 -14.64 1.37
CA ILE A 86 0.66 -13.94 0.90
C ILE A 86 1.66 -13.80 2.05
N TYR A 87 1.16 -13.38 3.20
CA TYR A 87 1.97 -13.27 4.43
C TYR A 87 2.62 -14.61 4.78
N GLU A 88 1.85 -15.67 4.85
CA GLU A 88 2.33 -17.02 5.21
C GLU A 88 3.46 -17.50 4.29
N ARG A 89 3.39 -17.17 3.00
CA ARG A 89 4.37 -17.60 1.99
C ARG A 89 5.60 -16.71 1.90
N THR A 90 5.54 -15.46 2.32
CA THR A 90 6.59 -14.48 2.01
C THR A 90 7.24 -13.84 3.22
N ALA A 91 6.57 -13.78 4.36
CA ALA A 91 7.03 -13.03 5.53
C ALA A 91 8.42 -13.49 6.04
N ASN A 92 8.67 -14.78 6.05
CA ASN A 92 9.97 -15.31 6.48
C ASN A 92 11.09 -14.88 5.53
N ASN A 93 10.86 -14.94 4.22
CA ASN A 93 11.84 -14.50 3.22
C ASN A 93 12.17 -13.01 3.40
N PHE A 94 11.16 -12.17 3.65
CA PHE A 94 11.38 -10.75 3.92
C PHE A 94 12.20 -10.53 5.19
N LYS A 95 11.87 -11.21 6.29
CA LYS A 95 12.62 -11.12 7.55
C LYS A 95 14.07 -11.57 7.40
N GLU A 96 14.32 -12.67 6.69
CA GLU A 96 15.67 -13.18 6.41
C GLU A 96 16.50 -12.21 5.54
N ASN A 97 15.84 -11.41 4.70
CA ASN A 97 16.48 -10.36 3.92
C ASN A 97 16.53 -8.99 4.65
N GLY A 98 16.30 -8.96 5.96
CA GLY A 98 16.49 -7.77 6.81
C GLY A 98 15.32 -6.78 6.80
N TYR A 99 14.15 -7.18 6.29
CA TYR A 99 12.96 -6.32 6.30
C TYR A 99 12.26 -6.32 7.65
N ASN A 100 11.77 -5.18 8.06
CA ASN A 100 10.80 -5.07 9.13
C ASN A 100 9.40 -5.39 8.58
N VAL A 101 8.87 -6.56 8.95
CA VAL A 101 7.54 -7.02 8.51
C VAL A 101 6.55 -6.68 9.61
N VAL A 102 5.65 -5.74 9.31
CA VAL A 102 4.57 -5.29 10.20
C VAL A 102 3.24 -5.86 9.72
N ILE A 103 2.46 -6.41 10.63
CA ILE A 103 1.16 -7.04 10.36
C ILE A 103 0.08 -6.27 11.11
N LEU A 104 -0.91 -5.79 10.38
CA LEU A 104 -2.14 -5.27 10.96
C LEU A 104 -3.25 -6.30 10.73
N ASP A 105 -3.52 -7.14 11.73
CA ASP A 105 -4.59 -8.13 11.66
C ASP A 105 -5.88 -7.55 12.24
N PHE A 106 -6.85 -7.27 11.36
CA PHE A 106 -8.15 -6.75 11.76
C PHE A 106 -9.14 -7.85 12.15
N ASN A 107 -8.88 -9.12 11.81
CA ASN A 107 -9.72 -10.25 12.19
C ASN A 107 -9.37 -10.73 13.61
N ASP A 108 -8.09 -10.81 13.93
CA ASP A 108 -7.62 -11.13 15.27
C ASP A 108 -6.48 -10.19 15.70
N PRO A 109 -6.82 -9.01 16.23
CA PRO A 109 -5.84 -7.99 16.60
C PRO A 109 -4.82 -8.43 17.67
N LYS A 110 -5.03 -9.56 18.33
CA LYS A 110 -4.09 -10.09 19.33
C LYS A 110 -2.84 -10.67 18.71
N TYR A 111 -2.89 -11.09 17.46
CA TYR A 111 -1.77 -11.70 16.73
C TYR A 111 -1.08 -10.74 15.78
N GLY A 112 -1.63 -9.54 15.60
CA GLY A 112 -1.03 -8.47 14.79
C GLY A 112 -0.13 -7.54 15.59
N ASP A 113 0.62 -6.73 14.87
CA ASP A 113 1.36 -5.62 15.46
C ASP A 113 0.41 -4.47 15.81
N SER A 114 0.71 -3.75 16.87
CA SER A 114 -0.05 -2.56 17.23
C SER A 114 0.43 -1.34 16.43
N TRP A 115 -0.51 -0.62 15.85
CA TRP A 115 -0.24 0.64 15.16
C TRP A 115 -1.10 1.76 15.74
N ASN A 116 -0.45 2.82 16.19
CA ASN A 116 -1.14 4.00 16.64
C ASN A 116 -1.02 5.11 15.55
N PRO A 117 -2.10 5.44 14.84
CA PRO A 117 -2.10 6.46 13.79
C PRO A 117 -1.74 7.86 14.29
N LEU A 118 -1.87 8.10 15.59
CA LEU A 118 -1.56 9.38 16.20
C LEU A 118 -0.07 9.56 16.55
N THR A 119 0.74 8.52 16.43
CA THR A 119 2.17 8.58 16.78
C THR A 119 2.92 9.59 15.90
N LEU A 120 2.69 9.56 14.59
CA LEU A 120 3.36 10.45 13.65
C LEU A 120 2.97 11.93 13.87
N PRO A 121 1.68 12.30 13.91
CA PRO A 121 1.31 13.67 14.20
C PRO A 121 1.81 14.16 15.58
N TYR A 122 1.86 13.30 16.58
CA TYR A 122 2.42 13.66 17.88
C TYR A 122 3.92 14.00 17.80
N LYS A 123 4.72 13.20 17.08
CA LYS A 123 6.14 13.48 16.86
C LYS A 123 6.34 14.83 16.13
N LEU A 124 5.61 15.03 15.03
CA LEU A 124 5.66 16.29 14.28
C LEU A 124 5.29 17.49 15.13
N TYR A 125 4.30 17.37 16.00
CA TYR A 125 3.93 18.42 16.93
C TYR A 125 5.06 18.77 17.91
N GLN A 126 5.77 17.75 18.43
CA GLN A 126 6.92 17.96 19.32
C GLN A 126 8.11 18.60 18.60
N GLU A 127 8.32 18.27 17.33
CA GLU A 127 9.36 18.83 16.46
C GLU A 127 9.05 20.28 16.01
N GLY A 128 7.86 20.80 16.37
CA GLY A 128 7.42 22.15 16.02
C GLY A 128 6.65 22.26 14.71
N GLU A 129 6.52 21.17 13.95
CA GLU A 129 5.81 21.08 12.66
C GLU A 129 4.28 20.96 12.87
N LYS A 130 3.70 21.95 13.55
CA LYS A 130 2.31 21.92 14.03
C LYS A 130 1.28 21.84 12.90
N ASP A 131 1.53 22.54 11.80
CA ASP A 131 0.61 22.58 10.65
C ASP A 131 0.53 21.21 9.96
N LYS A 132 1.67 20.53 9.82
CA LYS A 132 1.72 19.17 9.28
C LYS A 132 1.03 18.17 10.20
N ALA A 133 1.27 18.27 11.50
CA ALA A 133 0.62 17.44 12.49
C ALA A 133 -0.91 17.60 12.44
N LEU A 134 -1.40 18.85 12.41
CA LEU A 134 -2.83 19.15 12.33
C LEU A 134 -3.46 18.59 11.06
N LYS A 135 -2.80 18.75 9.91
CA LYS A 135 -3.29 18.22 8.63
C LYS A 135 -3.46 16.71 8.68
N ILE A 136 -2.48 15.96 9.20
CA ILE A 136 -2.58 14.49 9.31
C ILE A 136 -3.75 14.09 10.23
N ILE A 137 -3.98 14.83 11.31
CA ILE A 137 -5.10 14.56 12.22
C ILE A 137 -6.44 14.83 11.54
N GLU A 138 -6.55 15.92 10.80
CA GLU A 138 -7.76 16.27 10.06
C GLU A 138 -8.06 15.22 8.98
N ASP A 139 -7.05 14.80 8.22
CA ASP A 139 -7.17 13.74 7.21
C ASP A 139 -7.60 12.42 7.86
N LEU A 140 -6.98 12.02 8.97
CA LEU A 140 -7.34 10.81 9.71
C LEU A 140 -8.80 10.88 10.22
N GLY A 141 -9.19 12.02 10.80
CA GLY A 141 -10.56 12.24 11.25
C GLY A 141 -11.56 12.14 10.10
N TYR A 142 -11.23 12.73 8.95
CA TYR A 142 -12.04 12.64 7.76
C TYR A 142 -12.25 11.18 7.32
N TYR A 143 -11.18 10.39 7.19
CA TYR A 143 -11.28 8.99 6.76
C TYR A 143 -12.01 8.08 7.76
N LEU A 144 -11.85 8.31 9.06
CA LEU A 144 -12.49 7.49 10.09
C LEU A 144 -13.99 7.77 10.23
N PHE A 145 -14.42 9.02 10.02
CA PHE A 145 -15.79 9.46 10.30
C PHE A 145 -16.58 9.84 9.05
N THR A 146 -16.05 9.54 7.85
CA THR A 146 -16.79 9.73 6.59
C THR A 146 -17.39 8.42 6.15
N ASP A 147 -18.71 8.37 6.03
CA ASP A 147 -19.41 7.25 5.39
C ASP A 147 -19.11 7.28 3.88
N ILE A 148 -18.38 6.28 3.40
CA ILE A 148 -18.18 6.08 1.96
C ILE A 148 -19.48 5.47 1.40
N LYS A 149 -20.50 6.28 1.20
CA LYS A 149 -21.67 5.91 0.40
C LYS A 149 -21.27 6.00 -1.07
N VAL A 150 -20.77 4.92 -1.65
CA VAL A 150 -20.65 4.80 -3.10
C VAL A 150 -22.03 4.46 -3.64
N PRO A 151 -22.74 5.38 -4.33
CA PRO A 151 -24.00 5.03 -4.97
C PRO A 151 -23.70 3.99 -6.05
N VAL A 152 -24.28 2.81 -5.93
CA VAL A 152 -24.08 1.69 -6.87
C VAL A 152 -24.47 2.08 -8.32
N GLU A 153 -25.28 3.10 -8.49
CA GLU A 153 -25.77 3.60 -9.79
C GLU A 153 -24.71 4.37 -10.61
N ASN A 154 -23.57 4.75 -10.04
CA ASN A 154 -22.55 5.57 -10.71
C ASN A 154 -21.22 4.86 -10.99
N VAL A 155 -21.19 3.55 -10.90
CA VAL A 155 -20.01 2.76 -11.30
C VAL A 155 -19.93 2.79 -12.84
N GLY A 156 -19.25 3.79 -13.39
CA GLY A 156 -19.02 3.95 -14.83
C GLY A 156 -19.13 5.38 -15.37
N LYS A 157 -19.50 6.36 -14.57
CA LYS A 157 -19.42 7.77 -14.97
C LYS A 157 -18.28 8.45 -14.21
N ASN A 158 -17.40 9.14 -14.93
CA ASN A 158 -16.20 9.86 -14.47
C ASN A 158 -16.50 11.01 -13.46
N ASN A 159 -17.27 10.74 -12.44
CA ASN A 159 -17.47 11.69 -11.37
C ASN A 159 -16.60 11.24 -10.19
N ILE A 160 -15.52 11.97 -9.98
CA ILE A 160 -14.83 11.97 -8.68
C ILE A 160 -15.89 12.41 -7.67
N THR A 161 -16.45 11.44 -6.95
CA THR A 161 -17.38 11.72 -5.86
C THR A 161 -16.55 12.38 -4.78
N THR A 162 -16.73 13.64 -4.55
CA THR A 162 -16.16 14.33 -3.39
C THR A 162 -16.74 13.63 -2.16
N LEU A 163 -15.89 12.94 -1.41
CA LEU A 163 -16.28 12.35 -0.14
C LEU A 163 -16.75 13.49 0.78
N GLN A 164 -17.98 13.43 1.22
CA GLN A 164 -18.50 14.38 2.20
C GLN A 164 -18.34 13.79 3.59
N PRO A 165 -17.91 14.55 4.59
CA PRO A 165 -17.90 14.10 5.97
C PRO A 165 -19.27 13.57 6.38
N ASN A 166 -19.29 12.50 7.16
CA ASN A 166 -20.51 11.99 7.76
C ASN A 166 -21.18 13.12 8.58
N GLU A 167 -22.50 13.26 8.49
CA GLU A 167 -23.29 14.23 9.29
C GLU A 167 -23.02 14.09 10.79
N ASN A 168 -22.58 12.91 11.24
CA ASN A 168 -22.24 12.62 12.63
C ASN A 168 -20.77 12.94 12.98
N PHE A 169 -19.96 13.48 12.05
CA PHE A 169 -18.59 13.85 12.36
C PHE A 169 -18.55 15.01 13.34
N ASN A 170 -18.11 14.70 14.57
CA ASN A 170 -17.97 15.69 15.63
C ASN A 170 -16.49 16.05 15.85
N LYS A 171 -16.07 17.15 15.24
CA LYS A 171 -14.69 17.66 15.36
C LYS A 171 -14.28 17.89 16.82
N LYS A 172 -15.22 18.25 17.70
CA LYS A 172 -14.95 18.50 19.11
C LYS A 172 -14.62 17.21 19.86
N GLU A 173 -15.38 16.14 19.63
CA GLU A 173 -15.12 14.82 20.23
C GLU A 173 -13.77 14.25 19.76
N PHE A 174 -13.45 14.43 18.48
CA PHE A 174 -12.15 14.03 17.96
C PHE A 174 -11.01 14.81 18.63
N GLN A 175 -11.16 16.11 18.85
CA GLN A 175 -10.19 16.94 19.55
C GLN A 175 -10.02 16.51 21.05
N GLU A 176 -11.09 16.11 21.70
CA GLU A 176 -11.05 15.58 23.06
C GLU A 176 -10.30 14.24 23.13
N LEU A 177 -10.56 13.34 22.15
CA LEU A 177 -9.84 12.08 22.02
C LEU A 177 -8.34 12.31 21.78
N TRP A 178 -8.00 13.24 20.91
CA TRP A 178 -6.62 13.66 20.66
C TRP A 178 -5.92 14.13 21.92
N ASN A 179 -6.55 15.03 22.67
CA ASN A 179 -6.00 15.55 23.91
C ASN A 179 -5.77 14.46 24.97
N LYS A 180 -6.67 13.49 25.07
CA LYS A 180 -6.51 12.31 25.94
C LYS A 180 -5.31 11.45 25.51
N THR A 181 -5.14 11.22 24.23
CA THR A 181 -4.02 10.43 23.68
C THR A 181 -2.67 11.10 23.94
N VAL A 182 -2.59 12.42 23.73
CA VAL A 182 -1.38 13.21 24.01
C VAL A 182 -1.02 13.15 25.51
N ASN A 183 -2.01 13.26 26.38
CA ASN A 183 -1.78 13.20 27.82
C ASN A 183 -1.36 11.80 28.28
N TRP A 184 -1.93 10.74 27.69
CA TRP A 184 -1.54 9.36 27.96
C TRP A 184 -0.08 9.09 27.57
N GLN A 185 0.36 9.54 26.39
CA GLN A 185 1.75 9.37 25.96
C GLN A 185 2.74 10.15 26.82
N ARG A 186 2.36 11.32 27.34
CA ARG A 186 3.18 12.08 28.30
C ARG A 186 3.35 11.35 29.64
N GLY A 187 2.32 10.65 30.10
CA GLY A 187 2.37 9.86 31.33
C GLY A 187 3.29 8.64 31.21
N SER A 188 3.28 7.95 30.05
CA SER A 188 4.10 6.76 29.82
C SER A 188 5.59 7.04 29.58
N LEU A 189 5.99 8.29 29.41
CA LEU A 189 7.39 8.71 29.29
C LEU A 189 8.00 9.14 30.64
N GLN A 190 7.20 9.11 31.73
CA GLN A 190 7.66 9.47 33.09
C GLN A 190 7.86 8.26 34.00
N GLU A 191 7.56 7.04 33.52
CA GLU A 191 7.89 5.76 34.15
C GLU A 191 9.09 5.11 33.46
#